data_c781111539c7653cbcdc1ed1ab642a00
#
_entry.id   c781111539c7653cbcdc1ed1ab642a00
#
_cell.length_a   1.000
_cell.length_b   1.000
_cell.length_c   1.000
_cell.angle_alpha   90.00
_cell.angle_beta   90.00
_cell.angle_gamma   90.00
#
_symmetry.space_group_name_H-M   'P 1'
#
loop_
_entity.id
_entity.type
_entity.pdbx_description
1 polymer ?
#
loop_
_entity_poly.entity_id
_entity_poly.type
_entity_poly.pdbx_seq_one_letter_code
_entity_poly.pdbx_strand_id
1 'polypeptide(L)'
;MTLPPANFFDRMANTKSAAKRARQTERRALRNRHVLSRIRTLSKRASKADAPANDINTLISAIDKAAKRGIVHRNAAIRRKARLTRASASPTK
;
A
#
# COMPACT_ATOMS: atom_id res chain seq x y z
N MET A 1 -14.06 -38.92 -9.71
CA MET A 1 -14.89 -38.64 -10.88
C MET A 1 -14.12 -37.91 -11.92
N THR A 2 -14.10 -38.42 -13.12
CA THR A 2 -13.32 -37.79 -14.19
C THR A 2 -14.07 -36.63 -14.81
N LEU A 3 -13.32 -35.55 -15.04
CA LEU A 3 -13.86 -34.38 -15.72
C LEU A 3 -14.06 -34.67 -17.20
N PRO A 4 -15.14 -34.12 -17.80
CA PRO A 4 -15.37 -34.30 -19.23
C PRO A 4 -14.21 -33.70 -20.04
N PRO A 5 -13.89 -34.25 -21.21
CA PRO A 5 -12.83 -33.71 -22.06
C PRO A 5 -13.01 -32.25 -22.46
N ALA A 6 -14.25 -31.78 -22.53
CA ALA A 6 -14.53 -30.38 -22.83
C ALA A 6 -13.89 -29.43 -21.84
N ASN A 7 -13.69 -29.89 -20.61
CA ASN A 7 -13.07 -29.08 -19.57
C ASN A 7 -11.56 -28.94 -19.74
N PHE A 8 -10.96 -29.73 -20.63
CA PHE A 8 -9.53 -29.62 -20.89
C PHE A 8 -9.17 -28.24 -21.45
N PHE A 9 -9.94 -27.76 -22.41
CA PHE A 9 -9.69 -26.42 -22.99
C PHE A 9 -10.00 -25.32 -21.97
N ASP A 10 -11.05 -25.50 -21.19
CA ASP A 10 -11.39 -24.56 -20.14
C ASP A 10 -10.27 -24.49 -19.11
N ARG A 11 -9.68 -25.62 -18.75
CA ARG A 11 -8.54 -25.67 -17.86
C ARG A 11 -7.34 -24.94 -18.41
N MET A 12 -7.06 -25.11 -19.71
CA MET A 12 -5.95 -24.40 -20.36
C MET A 12 -6.16 -22.91 -20.33
N ALA A 13 -7.37 -22.46 -20.67
CA ALA A 13 -7.73 -21.05 -20.62
C ALA A 13 -7.65 -20.51 -19.18
N ASN A 14 -8.18 -21.27 -18.21
CA ASN A 14 -8.14 -20.90 -16.81
C ASN A 14 -6.71 -20.86 -16.29
N THR A 15 -5.85 -21.78 -16.73
CA THR A 15 -4.45 -21.81 -16.32
C THR A 15 -3.71 -20.58 -16.84
N LYS A 16 -3.96 -20.20 -18.08
CA LYS A 16 -3.36 -18.98 -18.64
C LYS A 16 -3.85 -17.75 -17.91
N SER A 17 -5.15 -17.68 -17.63
CA SER A 17 -5.73 -16.57 -16.86
C SER A 17 -5.18 -16.54 -15.45
N ALA A 18 -5.06 -17.70 -14.82
CA ALA A 18 -4.50 -17.81 -13.46
C ALA A 18 -3.04 -17.37 -13.43
N ALA A 19 -2.25 -17.77 -14.44
CA ALA A 19 -0.86 -17.34 -14.55
C ALA A 19 -0.75 -15.83 -14.73
N LYS A 20 -1.61 -15.25 -15.55
CA LYS A 20 -1.65 -13.81 -15.75
C LYS A 20 -2.03 -13.09 -14.47
N ARG A 21 -3.04 -13.59 -13.76
CA ARG A 21 -3.46 -13.02 -12.47
C ARG A 21 -2.35 -13.11 -11.44
N ALA A 22 -1.64 -14.24 -11.40
CA ALA A 22 -0.52 -14.43 -10.49
C ALA A 22 0.58 -13.41 -10.75
N ARG A 23 0.93 -13.18 -12.01
CA ARG A 23 1.92 -12.16 -12.38
C ARG A 23 1.47 -10.76 -11.97
N GLN A 24 0.20 -10.43 -12.23
CA GLN A 24 -0.36 -9.14 -11.83
C GLN A 24 -0.36 -8.98 -10.31
N THR A 25 -0.71 -10.05 -9.59
CA THR A 25 -0.70 -10.06 -8.13
C THR A 25 0.70 -9.85 -7.59
N GLU A 26 1.69 -10.51 -8.18
CA GLU A 26 3.09 -10.34 -7.79
C GLU A 26 3.57 -8.91 -8.02
N ARG A 27 3.24 -8.33 -9.18
CA ARG A 27 3.59 -6.94 -9.48
C ARG A 27 2.94 -5.97 -8.50
N ARG A 28 1.67 -6.19 -8.20
CA ARG A 28 0.94 -5.36 -7.24
C ARG A 28 1.53 -5.51 -5.85
N ALA A 29 1.82 -6.75 -5.44
CA ALA A 29 2.42 -7.01 -4.14
C ALA A 29 3.78 -6.33 -4.02
N LEU A 30 4.58 -6.37 -5.07
CA LEU A 30 5.88 -5.71 -5.10
C LEU A 30 5.73 -4.18 -4.98
N ARG A 31 4.83 -3.59 -5.76
CA ARG A 31 4.54 -2.15 -5.67
C ARG A 31 4.04 -1.78 -4.29
N ASN A 32 3.12 -2.57 -3.74
CA ASN A 32 2.57 -2.32 -2.42
C ASN A 32 3.65 -2.38 -1.36
N ARG A 33 4.54 -3.35 -1.45
CA ARG A 33 5.67 -3.50 -0.55
C ARG A 33 6.60 -2.30 -0.61
N HIS A 34 6.90 -1.81 -1.81
CA HIS A 34 7.71 -0.61 -2.00
C HIS A 34 7.06 0.62 -1.38
N VAL A 35 5.76 0.79 -1.61
CA VAL A 35 5.02 1.92 -1.04
C VAL A 35 5.01 1.85 0.48
N LEU A 36 4.74 0.67 1.04
CA LEU A 36 4.72 0.49 2.49
C LEU A 36 6.11 0.71 3.11
N SER A 37 7.17 0.25 2.44
CA SER A 37 8.55 0.49 2.89
C SER A 37 8.88 1.97 2.90
N ARG A 38 8.44 2.68 1.86
CA ARG A 38 8.65 4.13 1.78
C ARG A 38 7.92 4.86 2.90
N ILE A 39 6.67 4.48 3.16
CA ILE A 39 5.89 5.05 4.25
C ILE A 39 6.58 4.80 5.58
N ARG A 40 7.09 3.60 5.79
CA ARG A 40 7.82 3.24 7.01
C ARG A 40 9.07 4.08 7.18
N THR A 41 9.83 4.26 6.12
CA THR A 41 11.05 5.08 6.13
C THR A 41 10.71 6.54 6.43
N LEU A 42 9.69 7.08 5.78
CA LEU A 42 9.24 8.45 6.00
C LEU A 42 8.70 8.64 7.41
N SER A 43 8.02 7.61 7.94
CA SER A 43 7.52 7.65 9.32
C SER A 43 8.66 7.75 10.33
N LYS A 44 9.74 6.99 10.10
CA LYS A 44 10.92 7.06 10.95
C LYS A 44 11.55 8.44 10.92
N ARG A 45 11.64 9.04 9.73
CA ARG A 45 12.19 10.39 9.60
C ARG A 45 11.29 11.42 10.28
N ALA A 46 9.98 11.30 10.09
CA ALA A 46 9.03 12.24 10.65
C ALA A 46 8.89 12.13 12.17
N SER A 47 9.24 11.00 12.74
CA SER A 47 9.15 10.79 14.19
C SER A 47 10.33 11.39 14.95
N LYS A 48 11.34 11.88 14.27
CA LYS A 48 12.46 12.56 14.92
C LYS A 48 12.00 13.92 15.47
N ALA A 49 12.54 14.28 16.60
CA ALA A 49 12.12 15.51 17.29
C ALA A 49 12.35 16.78 16.46
N ASP A 50 13.39 16.76 15.63
CA ASP A 50 13.75 17.89 14.78
C ASP A 50 13.36 17.68 13.32
N ALA A 51 12.37 16.83 13.06
CA ALA A 51 11.94 16.54 11.70
C ALA A 51 11.38 17.80 11.03
N PRO A 52 11.82 18.12 9.81
CA PRO A 52 11.29 19.27 9.10
C PRO A 52 9.84 19.04 8.67
N ALA A 53 9.10 20.13 8.53
CA ALA A 53 7.70 20.07 8.12
C ALA A 53 7.54 19.38 6.76
N ASN A 54 8.54 19.50 5.89
CA ASN A 54 8.52 18.86 4.58
C ASN A 54 8.45 17.34 4.68
N ASP A 55 9.14 16.74 5.65
CA ASP A 55 9.10 15.29 5.85
C ASP A 55 7.69 14.84 6.24
N ILE A 56 7.03 15.60 7.10
CA ILE A 56 5.67 15.30 7.52
C ILE A 56 4.71 15.43 6.35
N ASN A 57 4.84 16.49 5.56
CA ASN A 57 4.02 16.71 4.38
C ASN A 57 4.22 15.62 3.33
N THR A 58 5.46 15.21 3.12
CA THR A 58 5.79 14.12 2.21
C THR A 58 5.16 12.81 2.68
N LEU A 59 5.22 12.56 3.97
CA LEU A 59 4.62 11.35 4.56
C LEU A 59 3.09 11.36 4.39
N ILE A 60 2.44 12.49 4.68
CA ILE A 60 0.99 12.62 4.52
C ILE A 60 0.60 12.38 3.06
N SER A 61 1.34 12.95 2.13
CA SER A 61 1.13 12.77 0.71
C SER A 61 1.27 11.31 0.29
N ALA A 62 2.29 10.62 0.81
CA ALA A 62 2.51 9.20 0.54
C ALA A 62 1.37 8.34 1.07
N ILE A 63 0.88 8.64 2.27
CA ILE A 63 -0.25 7.93 2.88
C ILE A 63 -1.53 8.14 2.06
N ASP A 64 -1.78 9.37 1.60
CA ASP A 64 -2.94 9.67 0.77
C ASP A 64 -2.91 8.89 -0.54
N LYS A 65 -1.77 8.85 -1.20
CA LYS A 65 -1.61 8.10 -2.45
C LYS A 65 -1.80 6.60 -2.22
N ALA A 66 -1.27 6.08 -1.12
CA ALA A 66 -1.43 4.67 -0.78
C ALA A 66 -2.89 4.31 -0.50
N ALA A 67 -3.60 5.19 0.20
CA ALA A 67 -5.03 5.00 0.48
C ALA A 67 -5.85 5.05 -0.82
N LYS A 68 -5.51 5.97 -1.71
CA LYS A 68 -6.18 6.11 -3.00
C LYS A 68 -6.02 4.87 -3.86
N ARG A 69 -4.86 4.22 -3.78
CA ARG A 69 -4.59 2.98 -4.51
C ARG A 69 -5.10 1.72 -3.79
N GLY A 70 -5.62 1.87 -2.57
CA GLY A 70 -6.11 0.75 -1.79
C GLY A 70 -5.02 -0.06 -1.08
N ILE A 71 -3.79 0.42 -1.07
CA ILE A 71 -2.68 -0.25 -0.39
C ILE A 71 -2.84 -0.14 1.13
N VAL A 72 -3.28 1.04 1.58
CA VAL A 72 -3.61 1.31 2.97
C VAL A 72 -5.10 1.54 3.05
N HIS A 73 -5.74 0.98 4.06
CA HIS A 73 -7.16 1.19 4.25
C HIS A 73 -7.45 2.65 4.58
N ARG A 74 -8.53 3.17 4.04
CA ARG A 74 -8.96 4.54 4.22
C ARG A 74 -8.97 4.99 5.68
N ASN A 75 -9.50 4.16 6.57
CA ASN A 75 -9.58 4.48 7.99
C ASN A 75 -8.20 4.54 8.63
N ALA A 76 -7.31 3.63 8.25
CA ALA A 76 -5.93 3.64 8.75
C ALA A 76 -5.19 4.88 8.28
N ALA A 77 -5.42 5.30 7.04
CA ALA A 77 -4.82 6.52 6.50
C ALA A 77 -5.28 7.74 7.28
N ILE A 78 -6.56 7.82 7.57
CA ILE A 78 -7.14 8.94 8.33
C ILE A 78 -6.51 9.02 9.73
N ARG A 79 -6.36 7.87 10.41
CA ARG A 79 -5.74 7.81 11.73
C ARG A 79 -4.30 8.28 11.71
N ARG A 80 -3.52 7.81 10.74
CA ARG A 80 -2.11 8.17 10.61
C ARG A 80 -1.95 9.66 10.32
N LYS A 81 -2.77 10.19 9.43
CA LYS A 81 -2.77 11.62 9.13
C LYS A 81 -3.13 12.46 10.35
N ALA A 82 -4.13 12.03 11.10
CA ALA A 82 -4.55 12.74 12.30
C ALA A 82 -3.43 12.79 13.34
N ARG A 83 -2.72 11.68 13.55
CA ARG A 83 -1.58 11.65 14.46
C ARG A 83 -0.48 12.60 14.03
N LEU A 84 -0.17 12.61 12.74
CA LEU A 84 0.88 13.47 12.20
C LEU A 84 0.50 14.93 12.34
N THR A 85 -0.74 15.25 12.07
CA THR A 85 -1.25 16.62 12.19
C THR A 85 -1.20 17.08 13.64
N ARG A 86 -1.58 16.23 14.59
CA ARG A 86 -1.50 16.55 16.00
C ARG A 86 -0.05 16.78 16.45
N ALA A 87 0.84 15.89 16.06
CA ALA A 87 2.25 15.99 16.39
C ALA A 87 2.84 17.29 15.87
N SER A 88 2.45 17.68 14.66
CA SER A 88 2.90 18.91 14.04
C SER A 88 2.27 20.15 14.68
N ALA A 89 1.00 20.04 15.08
CA ALA A 89 0.24 21.17 15.61
C ALA A 89 0.55 21.49 17.07
N SER A 90 1.13 20.53 17.80
CA SER A 90 1.39 20.66 19.23
C SER A 90 2.85 20.43 19.57
N PRO A 91 3.78 21.16 18.96
CA PRO A 91 5.19 20.86 19.10
C PRO A 91 5.77 21.19 20.49
N THR A 92 5.16 22.08 21.20
CA THR A 92 5.72 22.63 22.42
C THR A 92 5.17 22.07 23.70
N LYS A 93 4.33 21.08 23.56
CA LYS A 93 3.72 20.48 24.77
C LYS A 93 4.42 19.25 25.23
#